data_29196bbf2d93949fa7b0b4aa2dd7d1f1
#
_entry.id   29196bbf2d93949fa7b0b4aa2dd7d1f1
#
_cell.length_a   1.000
_cell.length_b   1.000
_cell.length_c   1.000
_cell.angle_alpha   90.00
_cell.angle_beta   90.00
_cell.angle_gamma   90.00
#
_symmetry.space_group_name_H-M   'P 1'
#
loop_
_entity.id
_entity.type
_entity.pdbx_description
1 polymer ?
#
loop_
_entity_poly.entity_id
_entity_poly.type
_entity_poly.pdbx_seq_one_letter_code
_entity_poly.pdbx_strand_id
1 'polypeptide(L)'
;MMSGINSYPLRSALYLPASNQRAIEKARTLSADAVIFDLEDAVAPNEKEAARRNLLLAFANGPVASGINVIRVNSLDTEDFSADLKAARQCRPDAVLIPKICSVDDVRGASERLGGGLDLWCMIETAEGLENISAIAAYGRGEGKSVARCLVVGTNDIVRETGVSAQPDRLFMQPWLMAVVLAAKANGLRVLDGVWNDFRNEDGFAKEASQGRLMGFDGKTLIHPVQIEPTNGIFSPSAEVIAEAHAIIAAFEDPANVDKGAINLGGRMVERLHLEMARSLLERHAAMTGARRLR
;
A
#
# COMPACT_ATOMS: atom_id res chain seq x y z
N MET A 1 7.10 19.95 -5.57
CA MET A 1 7.13 19.40 -4.21
C MET A 1 6.02 18.37 -4.10
N MET A 2 6.38 17.08 -4.03
CA MET A 2 5.41 16.01 -3.74
C MET A 2 5.11 16.03 -2.23
N SER A 3 4.14 16.83 -1.81
CA SER A 3 3.64 16.83 -0.44
C SER A 3 2.40 15.93 -0.39
N GLY A 4 2.47 14.84 0.34
CA GLY A 4 1.36 13.92 0.52
C GLY A 4 1.83 12.54 1.00
N ILE A 5 0.94 11.58 1.08
CA ILE A 5 1.16 10.18 1.49
C ILE A 5 2.34 9.51 0.75
N ASN A 6 2.70 9.97 -0.46
CA ASN A 6 3.84 9.44 -1.23
C ASN A 6 5.21 9.61 -0.55
N SER A 7 5.35 10.49 0.44
CA SER A 7 6.59 10.68 1.20
C SER A 7 6.73 9.76 2.41
N TYR A 8 5.68 9.04 2.80
CA TYR A 8 5.71 8.13 3.95
C TYR A 8 6.08 6.71 3.53
N PRO A 9 6.76 5.94 4.40
CA PRO A 9 6.94 4.51 4.17
C PRO A 9 5.57 3.82 4.10
N LEU A 10 5.48 2.78 3.28
CA LEU A 10 4.27 1.97 3.14
C LEU A 10 4.64 0.49 2.98
N ARG A 11 5.48 -0.01 3.91
CA ARG A 11 5.97 -1.39 3.90
C ARG A 11 4.90 -2.36 4.42
N SER A 12 4.25 -1.98 5.50
CA SER A 12 3.23 -2.80 6.19
C SER A 12 1.92 -2.06 6.31
N ALA A 13 0.82 -2.68 5.89
CA ALA A 13 -0.53 -2.16 6.03
C ALA A 13 -1.42 -3.21 6.73
N LEU A 14 -1.69 -3.02 8.03
CA LEU A 14 -2.40 -3.98 8.86
C LEU A 14 -3.90 -3.78 8.81
N TYR A 15 -4.66 -4.81 8.44
CA TYR A 15 -6.12 -4.83 8.59
C TYR A 15 -6.52 -5.05 10.05
N LEU A 16 -7.49 -4.26 10.51
CA LEU A 16 -8.13 -4.40 11.81
C LEU A 16 -9.65 -4.29 11.66
N PRO A 17 -10.43 -5.30 12.10
CA PRO A 17 -11.90 -5.22 12.09
C PRO A 17 -12.39 -4.04 12.94
N ALA A 18 -13.19 -3.15 12.37
CA ALA A 18 -13.72 -1.99 13.07
C ALA A 18 -14.77 -2.37 14.13
N SER A 19 -15.28 -3.60 14.13
CA SER A 19 -16.10 -4.13 15.21
C SER A 19 -15.30 -4.43 16.48
N ASN A 20 -13.97 -4.58 16.39
CA ASN A 20 -13.10 -4.94 17.52
C ASN A 20 -12.44 -3.71 18.16
N GLN A 21 -13.08 -3.13 19.18
CA GLN A 21 -12.58 -1.96 19.91
C GLN A 21 -11.17 -2.17 20.50
N ARG A 22 -10.86 -3.38 21.02
CA ARG A 22 -9.54 -3.67 21.59
C ARG A 22 -8.45 -3.64 20.52
N ALA A 23 -8.75 -4.13 19.30
CA ALA A 23 -7.83 -4.05 18.19
C ALA A 23 -7.59 -2.59 17.75
N ILE A 24 -8.64 -1.77 17.71
CA ILE A 24 -8.54 -0.33 17.40
C ILE A 24 -7.66 0.38 18.44
N GLU A 25 -7.87 0.14 19.74
CA GLU A 25 -7.03 0.73 20.80
C GLU A 25 -5.57 0.28 20.68
N LYS A 26 -5.32 -1.00 20.38
CA LYS A 26 -3.97 -1.52 20.19
C LYS A 26 -3.26 -0.90 19.00
N ALA A 27 -3.99 -0.46 17.97
CA ALA A 27 -3.40 0.19 16.79
C ALA A 27 -2.53 1.41 17.13
N ARG A 28 -2.82 2.09 18.24
CA ARG A 28 -2.06 3.26 18.74
C ARG A 28 -0.58 2.96 19.03
N THR A 29 -0.27 1.70 19.33
CA THR A 29 1.07 1.26 19.75
C THR A 29 1.78 0.40 18.72
N LEU A 30 1.14 0.10 17.60
CA LEU A 30 1.72 -0.73 16.54
C LEU A 30 2.67 0.08 15.66
N SER A 31 3.75 -0.56 15.21
CA SER A 31 4.76 0.01 14.32
C SER A 31 4.47 -0.23 12.84
N ALA A 32 3.20 -0.49 12.47
CA ALA A 32 2.78 -0.59 11.08
C ALA A 32 2.85 0.78 10.39
N ASP A 33 3.30 0.81 9.14
CA ASP A 33 3.35 2.03 8.34
C ASP A 33 1.93 2.53 8.00
N ALA A 34 0.96 1.60 7.85
CA ALA A 34 -0.46 1.92 7.71
C ALA A 34 -1.33 0.96 8.53
N VAL A 35 -2.50 1.45 8.96
CA VAL A 35 -3.57 0.62 9.54
C VAL A 35 -4.83 0.82 8.72
N ILE A 36 -5.42 -0.30 8.28
CA ILE A 36 -6.67 -0.33 7.52
C ILE A 36 -7.79 -0.78 8.47
N PHE A 37 -8.60 0.17 8.90
CA PHE A 37 -9.79 -0.09 9.70
C PHE A 37 -10.90 -0.60 8.79
N ASP A 38 -11.26 -1.85 8.96
CA ASP A 38 -12.13 -2.57 8.04
C ASP A 38 -13.61 -2.50 8.45
N LEU A 39 -14.45 -2.05 7.52
CA LEU A 39 -15.91 -2.08 7.62
C LEU A 39 -16.53 -3.13 6.67
N GLU A 40 -15.73 -3.83 5.86
CA GLU A 40 -16.20 -4.77 4.86
C GLU A 40 -16.16 -6.21 5.38
N ASP A 41 -15.34 -7.08 4.80
CA ASP A 41 -15.36 -8.53 4.99
C ASP A 41 -15.07 -9.00 6.42
N ALA A 42 -14.22 -8.26 7.17
CA ALA A 42 -13.91 -8.61 8.55
C ALA A 42 -15.00 -8.21 9.57
N VAL A 43 -16.11 -7.63 9.10
CA VAL A 43 -17.24 -7.20 9.95
C VAL A 43 -18.53 -7.87 9.51
N ALA A 44 -19.16 -8.62 10.40
CA ALA A 44 -20.43 -9.26 10.13
C ALA A 44 -21.54 -8.23 9.81
N PRO A 45 -22.52 -8.57 8.95
CA PRO A 45 -23.56 -7.61 8.51
C PRO A 45 -24.29 -6.93 9.67
N ASN A 46 -24.60 -7.66 10.73
CA ASN A 46 -25.28 -7.15 11.92
C ASN A 46 -24.38 -6.30 12.84
N GLU A 47 -23.06 -6.27 12.61
CA GLU A 47 -22.09 -5.49 13.38
C GLU A 47 -21.65 -4.21 12.68
N LYS A 48 -21.98 -4.00 11.39
CA LYS A 48 -21.49 -2.87 10.59
C LYS A 48 -21.84 -1.50 11.19
N GLU A 49 -23.04 -1.34 11.73
CA GLU A 49 -23.42 -0.10 12.40
C GLU A 49 -22.61 0.16 13.68
N ALA A 50 -22.37 -0.88 14.49
CA ALA A 50 -21.53 -0.79 15.68
C ALA A 50 -20.06 -0.48 15.29
N ALA A 51 -19.55 -1.08 14.22
CA ALA A 51 -18.21 -0.83 13.69
C ALA A 51 -18.03 0.64 13.27
N ARG A 52 -19.01 1.22 12.55
CA ARG A 52 -19.00 2.66 12.22
C ARG A 52 -18.95 3.54 13.47
N ARG A 53 -19.76 3.23 14.50
CA ARG A 53 -19.75 3.95 15.79
C ARG A 53 -18.41 3.86 16.51
N ASN A 54 -17.79 2.67 16.52
CA ASN A 54 -16.47 2.47 17.11
C ASN A 54 -15.41 3.36 16.45
N LEU A 55 -15.41 3.47 15.11
CA LEU A 55 -14.49 4.34 14.40
C LEU A 55 -14.72 5.82 14.75
N LEU A 56 -15.96 6.29 14.76
CA LEU A 56 -16.28 7.66 15.14
C LEU A 56 -15.76 8.01 16.54
N LEU A 57 -15.91 7.11 17.50
CA LEU A 57 -15.38 7.28 18.86
C LEU A 57 -13.85 7.26 18.88
N ALA A 58 -13.23 6.33 18.17
CA ALA A 58 -11.78 6.19 18.14
C ALA A 58 -11.08 7.40 17.52
N PHE A 59 -11.66 7.96 16.46
CA PHE A 59 -11.12 9.13 15.74
C PHE A 59 -11.56 10.49 16.33
N ALA A 60 -12.39 10.51 17.37
CA ALA A 60 -12.90 11.76 17.95
C ALA A 60 -11.80 12.75 18.36
N ASN A 61 -10.63 12.24 18.78
CA ASN A 61 -9.50 13.04 19.22
C ASN A 61 -8.33 13.06 18.19
N GLY A 62 -8.62 12.75 16.93
CA GLY A 62 -7.62 12.70 15.85
C GLY A 62 -7.27 11.27 15.42
N PRO A 63 -6.18 11.11 14.66
CA PRO A 63 -5.79 9.81 14.11
C PRO A 63 -5.55 8.75 15.19
N VAL A 64 -5.86 7.50 14.86
CA VAL A 64 -5.72 6.37 15.79
C VAL A 64 -4.30 5.81 15.75
N ALA A 65 -3.82 5.42 14.57
CA ALA A 65 -2.46 4.92 14.40
C ALA A 65 -1.45 6.04 14.17
N SER A 66 -0.20 5.81 14.54
CA SER A 66 0.90 6.76 14.32
C SER A 66 1.29 6.89 12.83
N GLY A 67 1.04 5.84 12.04
CA GLY A 67 1.22 5.81 10.59
C GLY A 67 0.00 6.32 9.83
N ILE A 68 -0.14 5.83 8.59
CA ILE A 68 -1.27 6.15 7.71
C ILE A 68 -2.53 5.46 8.22
N ASN A 69 -3.61 6.21 8.41
CA ASN A 69 -4.91 5.70 8.82
C ASN A 69 -5.81 5.56 7.60
N VAL A 70 -6.24 4.35 7.29
CA VAL A 70 -7.10 4.03 6.15
C VAL A 70 -8.40 3.42 6.66
N ILE A 71 -9.53 3.76 6.07
CA ILE A 71 -10.80 3.06 6.32
C ILE A 71 -11.19 2.31 5.06
N ARG A 72 -11.31 0.97 5.15
CA ARG A 72 -11.91 0.17 4.08
C ARG A 72 -13.42 0.16 4.27
N VAL A 73 -14.13 0.70 3.29
CA VAL A 73 -15.59 0.73 3.24
C VAL A 73 -16.14 -0.47 2.47
N ASN A 74 -17.44 -0.71 2.52
CA ASN A 74 -18.09 -1.70 1.67
C ASN A 74 -18.04 -1.26 0.19
N SER A 75 -18.25 -2.18 -0.76
CA SER A 75 -18.19 -1.88 -2.19
C SER A 75 -19.30 -0.90 -2.64
N LEU A 76 -19.05 -0.23 -3.77
CA LEU A 76 -19.85 0.88 -4.29
C LEU A 76 -21.33 0.57 -4.52
N ASP A 77 -21.65 -0.69 -4.77
CA ASP A 77 -22.97 -1.22 -5.09
C ASP A 77 -23.77 -1.71 -3.86
N THR A 78 -23.16 -1.65 -2.66
CA THR A 78 -23.82 -2.10 -1.43
C THR A 78 -24.63 -0.99 -0.74
N GLU A 79 -25.65 -1.39 0.02
CA GLU A 79 -26.43 -0.47 0.85
C GLU A 79 -25.59 0.20 1.94
N ASP A 80 -24.56 -0.49 2.47
CA ASP A 80 -23.68 0.00 3.51
C ASP A 80 -22.73 1.10 3.05
N PHE A 81 -22.39 1.17 1.76
CA PHE A 81 -21.40 2.10 1.22
C PHE A 81 -21.63 3.55 1.62
N SER A 82 -22.87 4.04 1.48
CA SER A 82 -23.19 5.44 1.78
C SER A 82 -23.04 5.78 3.27
N ALA A 83 -23.38 4.84 4.16
CA ALA A 83 -23.24 5.00 5.60
C ALA A 83 -21.76 4.94 6.01
N ASP A 84 -20.96 4.04 5.42
CA ASP A 84 -19.53 3.92 5.66
C ASP A 84 -18.79 5.18 5.21
N LEU A 85 -19.12 5.69 4.02
CA LEU A 85 -18.51 6.89 3.49
C LEU A 85 -18.80 8.12 4.36
N LYS A 86 -20.02 8.22 4.90
CA LYS A 86 -20.38 9.27 5.86
C LYS A 86 -19.54 9.16 7.13
N ALA A 87 -19.37 7.96 7.68
CA ALA A 87 -18.53 7.71 8.85
C ALA A 87 -17.06 8.03 8.54
N ALA A 88 -16.51 7.58 7.41
CA ALA A 88 -15.15 7.86 7.00
C ALA A 88 -14.88 9.38 6.88
N ARG A 89 -15.78 10.14 6.27
CA ARG A 89 -15.64 11.61 6.19
C ARG A 89 -15.61 12.29 7.57
N GLN A 90 -16.34 11.78 8.54
CA GLN A 90 -16.34 12.31 9.92
C GLN A 90 -15.04 11.94 10.65
N CYS A 91 -14.53 10.72 10.43
CA CYS A 91 -13.26 10.25 10.99
C CYS A 91 -12.04 11.00 10.41
N ARG A 92 -12.13 11.49 9.16
CA ARG A 92 -11.02 12.14 8.45
C ARG A 92 -9.74 11.29 8.44
N PRO A 93 -9.79 10.04 7.95
CA PRO A 93 -8.59 9.24 7.77
C PRO A 93 -7.67 9.87 6.72
N ASP A 94 -6.47 9.33 6.56
CA ASP A 94 -5.57 9.76 5.50
C ASP A 94 -6.05 9.26 4.13
N ALA A 95 -6.69 8.08 4.07
CA ALA A 95 -7.25 7.52 2.83
C ALA A 95 -8.50 6.66 3.09
N VAL A 96 -9.27 6.44 2.03
CA VAL A 96 -10.37 5.46 1.99
C VAL A 96 -10.02 4.39 0.97
N LEU A 97 -10.07 3.11 1.38
CA LEU A 97 -9.88 1.95 0.52
C LEU A 97 -11.24 1.47 0.03
N ILE A 98 -11.41 1.46 -1.29
CA ILE A 98 -12.63 0.95 -1.95
C ILE A 98 -12.33 -0.45 -2.49
N PRO A 99 -13.07 -1.49 -2.05
CA PRO A 99 -12.94 -2.84 -2.57
C PRO A 99 -13.59 -2.99 -3.94
N LYS A 100 -13.26 -4.07 -4.64
CA LYS A 100 -13.91 -4.53 -5.89
C LYS A 100 -13.95 -3.47 -7.00
N ILE A 101 -12.88 -2.69 -7.13
CA ILE A 101 -12.73 -1.77 -8.28
C ILE A 101 -12.49 -2.60 -9.54
N CYS A 102 -13.42 -2.53 -10.48
CA CYS A 102 -13.42 -3.30 -11.73
C CYS A 102 -13.19 -2.42 -12.96
N SER A 103 -13.50 -1.12 -12.88
CA SER A 103 -13.52 -0.24 -14.04
C SER A 103 -13.07 1.19 -13.72
N VAL A 104 -12.84 1.98 -14.77
CA VAL A 104 -12.62 3.43 -14.68
C VAL A 104 -13.81 4.15 -14.08
N ASP A 105 -15.03 3.67 -14.37
CA ASP A 105 -16.26 4.28 -13.85
C ASP A 105 -16.40 4.08 -12.34
N ASP A 106 -15.90 2.97 -11.80
CA ASP A 106 -15.83 2.75 -10.34
C ASP A 106 -14.89 3.75 -9.69
N VAL A 107 -13.69 3.96 -10.26
CA VAL A 107 -12.72 4.95 -9.72
C VAL A 107 -13.32 6.35 -9.77
N ARG A 108 -14.00 6.70 -10.89
CA ARG A 108 -14.68 7.99 -11.06
C ARG A 108 -15.79 8.16 -10.02
N GLY A 109 -16.67 7.17 -9.90
CA GLY A 109 -17.78 7.19 -8.96
C GLY A 109 -17.33 7.25 -7.50
N ALA A 110 -16.24 6.54 -7.15
CA ALA A 110 -15.60 6.63 -5.85
C ALA A 110 -15.04 8.03 -5.57
N SER A 111 -14.28 8.60 -6.51
CA SER A 111 -13.69 9.93 -6.41
C SER A 111 -14.75 11.03 -6.24
N GLU A 112 -15.83 10.98 -7.02
CA GLU A 112 -16.94 11.93 -6.93
C GLU A 112 -17.66 11.84 -5.59
N ARG A 113 -17.92 10.62 -5.13
CA ARG A 113 -18.60 10.37 -3.84
C ARG A 113 -17.72 10.71 -2.65
N LEU A 114 -16.39 10.54 -2.71
CA LEU A 114 -15.45 11.00 -1.70
C LEU A 114 -15.42 12.52 -1.57
N GLY A 115 -15.63 13.25 -2.67
CA GLY A 115 -15.83 14.69 -2.65
C GLY A 115 -14.60 15.57 -2.43
N GLY A 116 -13.41 15.01 -2.37
CA GLY A 116 -12.13 15.68 -2.14
C GLY A 116 -11.69 15.69 -0.68
N GLY A 117 -10.38 15.89 -0.47
CA GLY A 117 -9.76 15.97 0.86
C GLY A 117 -9.35 14.63 1.49
N LEU A 118 -9.71 13.50 0.86
CA LEU A 118 -9.27 12.15 1.25
C LEU A 118 -8.59 11.49 0.06
N ASP A 119 -7.50 10.80 0.29
CA ASP A 119 -6.88 9.99 -0.74
C ASP A 119 -7.70 8.72 -0.99
N LEU A 120 -7.73 8.29 -2.25
CA LEU A 120 -8.39 7.06 -2.68
C LEU A 120 -7.37 5.94 -2.78
N TRP A 121 -7.66 4.80 -2.16
CA TRP A 121 -6.99 3.54 -2.40
C TRP A 121 -7.95 2.60 -3.12
N CYS A 122 -7.48 1.92 -4.17
CA CYS A 122 -8.29 1.04 -4.99
C CYS A 122 -7.88 -0.42 -4.76
N MET A 123 -8.81 -1.28 -4.35
CA MET A 123 -8.53 -2.71 -4.22
C MET A 123 -8.85 -3.42 -5.53
N ILE A 124 -7.85 -4.14 -6.03
CA ILE A 124 -7.89 -4.93 -7.27
C ILE A 124 -7.95 -6.39 -6.86
N GLU A 125 -9.12 -6.97 -7.00
CA GLU A 125 -9.41 -8.29 -6.45
C GLU A 125 -10.42 -9.10 -7.28
N THR A 126 -10.78 -8.60 -8.47
CA THR A 126 -11.67 -9.24 -9.40
C THR A 126 -10.97 -9.52 -10.73
N ALA A 127 -11.45 -10.49 -11.50
CA ALA A 127 -10.94 -10.78 -12.84
C ALA A 127 -11.08 -9.56 -13.76
N GLU A 128 -12.24 -8.90 -13.73
CA GLU A 128 -12.50 -7.69 -14.53
C GLU A 128 -11.56 -6.54 -14.14
N GLY A 129 -11.31 -6.32 -12.84
CA GLY A 129 -10.37 -5.32 -12.36
C GLY A 129 -8.92 -5.59 -12.81
N LEU A 130 -8.53 -6.88 -12.88
CA LEU A 130 -7.23 -7.29 -13.41
C LEU A 130 -7.14 -7.05 -14.93
N GLU A 131 -8.17 -7.32 -15.72
CA GLU A 131 -8.20 -7.01 -17.14
C GLU A 131 -8.13 -5.50 -17.42
N ASN A 132 -8.81 -4.69 -16.61
CA ASN A 132 -8.92 -3.25 -16.77
C ASN A 132 -7.80 -2.47 -16.03
N ILE A 133 -6.82 -3.15 -15.42
CA ILE A 133 -5.85 -2.54 -14.49
C ILE A 133 -5.09 -1.34 -15.07
N SER A 134 -4.71 -1.40 -16.34
CA SER A 134 -3.99 -0.29 -16.99
C SER A 134 -4.84 0.97 -17.10
N ALA A 135 -6.12 0.83 -17.44
CA ALA A 135 -7.05 1.96 -17.55
C ALA A 135 -7.40 2.52 -16.15
N ILE A 136 -7.63 1.64 -15.18
CA ILE A 136 -7.88 2.01 -13.77
C ILE A 136 -6.72 2.83 -13.21
N ALA A 137 -5.48 2.36 -13.37
CA ALA A 137 -4.30 3.04 -12.88
C ALA A 137 -4.05 4.39 -13.58
N ALA A 138 -4.24 4.45 -14.90
CA ALA A 138 -4.09 5.68 -15.67
C ALA A 138 -5.11 6.76 -15.27
N TYR A 139 -6.36 6.38 -15.04
CA TYR A 139 -7.39 7.30 -14.56
C TYR A 139 -7.09 7.77 -13.12
N GLY A 140 -6.65 6.87 -12.26
CA GLY A 140 -6.32 7.19 -10.86
C GLY A 140 -5.23 8.25 -10.69
N ARG A 141 -4.34 8.39 -11.69
CA ARG A 141 -3.28 9.43 -11.71
C ARG A 141 -3.82 10.86 -11.89
N GLY A 142 -5.00 11.03 -12.47
CA GLY A 142 -5.40 12.29 -13.10
C GLY A 142 -6.41 13.12 -12.31
N GLU A 143 -7.55 13.38 -12.86
CA GLU A 143 -8.37 14.58 -12.66
C GLU A 143 -9.63 14.30 -11.82
N GLY A 144 -9.48 13.78 -10.60
CA GLY A 144 -10.61 13.58 -9.70
C GLY A 144 -10.60 14.55 -8.53
N LYS A 145 -11.74 14.64 -7.82
CA LYS A 145 -11.81 15.34 -6.52
C LYS A 145 -10.97 14.63 -5.45
N SER A 146 -10.88 13.30 -5.53
CA SER A 146 -9.97 12.46 -4.77
C SER A 146 -9.10 11.67 -5.75
N VAL A 147 -7.79 11.73 -5.58
CA VAL A 147 -6.82 11.09 -6.48
C VAL A 147 -6.48 9.71 -5.92
N ALA A 148 -6.45 8.69 -6.78
CA ALA A 148 -5.94 7.39 -6.39
C ALA A 148 -4.45 7.48 -6.07
N ARG A 149 -4.05 6.95 -4.91
CA ARG A 149 -2.66 6.97 -4.44
C ARG A 149 -2.06 5.58 -4.32
N CYS A 150 -2.90 4.56 -4.14
CA CYS A 150 -2.45 3.20 -3.91
C CYS A 150 -3.39 2.19 -4.56
N LEU A 151 -2.79 1.17 -5.17
CA LEU A 151 -3.47 -0.06 -5.53
C LEU A 151 -3.19 -1.11 -4.45
N VAL A 152 -4.21 -1.84 -4.04
CA VAL A 152 -4.11 -2.93 -3.06
C VAL A 152 -4.59 -4.22 -3.71
N VAL A 153 -3.78 -5.28 -3.71
CA VAL A 153 -4.19 -6.55 -4.29
C VAL A 153 -4.96 -7.39 -3.27
N GLY A 154 -6.15 -7.88 -3.64
CA GLY A 154 -6.97 -8.80 -2.84
C GLY A 154 -6.85 -10.24 -3.33
N THR A 155 -5.77 -10.93 -2.95
CA THR A 155 -5.43 -12.26 -3.47
C THR A 155 -6.45 -13.34 -3.13
N ASN A 156 -7.16 -13.25 -2.00
CA ASN A 156 -8.18 -14.21 -1.61
C ASN A 156 -9.39 -14.17 -2.56
N ASP A 157 -9.85 -12.98 -2.90
CA ASP A 157 -10.97 -12.78 -3.83
C ASP A 157 -10.60 -13.18 -5.25
N ILE A 158 -9.40 -12.87 -5.71
CA ILE A 158 -8.88 -13.34 -6.99
C ILE A 158 -8.93 -14.89 -7.06
N VAL A 159 -8.45 -15.58 -6.03
CA VAL A 159 -8.51 -17.05 -5.95
C VAL A 159 -9.95 -17.55 -5.99
N ARG A 160 -10.82 -16.93 -5.20
CA ARG A 160 -12.25 -17.31 -5.12
C ARG A 160 -12.96 -17.16 -6.46
N GLU A 161 -12.72 -16.06 -7.17
CA GLU A 161 -13.42 -15.74 -8.41
C GLU A 161 -12.88 -16.53 -9.61
N THR A 162 -11.54 -16.62 -9.72
CA THR A 162 -10.90 -17.19 -10.91
C THR A 162 -10.61 -18.69 -10.79
N GLY A 163 -10.59 -19.23 -9.57
CA GLY A 163 -10.16 -20.60 -9.30
C GLY A 163 -8.63 -20.82 -9.43
N VAL A 164 -7.84 -19.77 -9.64
CA VAL A 164 -6.38 -19.87 -9.72
C VAL A 164 -5.81 -20.40 -8.41
N SER A 165 -4.81 -21.31 -8.48
CA SER A 165 -4.11 -21.78 -7.29
C SER A 165 -3.12 -20.72 -6.78
N ALA A 166 -3.23 -20.39 -5.49
CA ALA A 166 -2.23 -19.58 -4.82
C ALA A 166 -0.94 -20.37 -4.51
N GLN A 167 -0.98 -21.70 -4.58
CA GLN A 167 0.18 -22.56 -4.31
C GLN A 167 0.57 -23.38 -5.55
N PRO A 168 1.85 -23.72 -5.74
CA PRO A 168 2.99 -23.25 -4.97
C PRO A 168 3.39 -21.80 -5.36
N ASP A 169 3.87 -21.04 -4.38
CA ASP A 169 4.56 -19.75 -4.58
C ASP A 169 3.80 -18.72 -5.45
N ARG A 170 2.49 -18.78 -5.52
CA ARG A 170 1.63 -17.95 -6.37
C ARG A 170 2.00 -17.99 -7.86
N LEU A 171 2.62 -19.10 -8.31
CA LEU A 171 3.21 -19.21 -9.65
C LEU A 171 2.24 -18.79 -10.76
N PHE A 172 1.00 -19.27 -10.71
CA PHE A 172 -0.01 -19.01 -11.74
C PHE A 172 -0.65 -17.64 -11.63
N MET A 173 -0.53 -16.98 -10.46
CA MET A 173 -1.04 -15.62 -10.23
C MET A 173 0.02 -14.55 -10.56
N GLN A 174 1.31 -14.90 -10.60
CA GLN A 174 2.40 -13.94 -10.81
C GLN A 174 2.21 -13.04 -12.03
N PRO A 175 1.75 -13.51 -13.21
CA PRO A 175 1.51 -12.63 -14.36
C PRO A 175 0.53 -11.49 -14.05
N TRP A 176 -0.54 -11.77 -13.32
CA TRP A 176 -1.54 -10.76 -12.92
C TRP A 176 -0.98 -9.79 -11.89
N LEU A 177 -0.27 -10.31 -10.88
CA LEU A 177 0.41 -9.48 -9.88
C LEU A 177 1.43 -8.52 -10.53
N MET A 178 2.21 -9.02 -11.49
CA MET A 178 3.16 -8.19 -12.23
C MET A 178 2.48 -7.14 -13.10
N ALA A 179 1.31 -7.46 -13.69
CA ALA A 179 0.52 -6.47 -14.44
C ALA A 179 0.04 -5.33 -13.53
N VAL A 180 -0.43 -5.64 -12.30
CA VAL A 180 -0.83 -4.63 -11.32
C VAL A 180 0.36 -3.75 -10.90
N VAL A 181 1.52 -4.36 -10.62
CA VAL A 181 2.75 -3.62 -10.28
C VAL A 181 3.15 -2.70 -11.43
N LEU A 182 3.20 -3.22 -12.67
CA LEU A 182 3.55 -2.42 -13.84
C LEU A 182 2.61 -1.24 -14.04
N ALA A 183 1.31 -1.46 -13.96
CA ALA A 183 0.30 -0.41 -14.09
C ALA A 183 0.45 0.67 -13.01
N ALA A 184 0.67 0.27 -11.75
CA ALA A 184 0.92 1.20 -10.65
C ALA A 184 2.16 2.06 -10.89
N LYS A 185 3.30 1.42 -11.23
CA LYS A 185 4.58 2.13 -11.45
C LYS A 185 4.52 3.06 -12.66
N ALA A 186 3.90 2.65 -13.76
CA ALA A 186 3.71 3.49 -14.94
C ALA A 186 2.92 4.77 -14.65
N ASN A 187 2.05 4.74 -13.63
CA ASN A 187 1.19 5.86 -13.25
C ASN A 187 1.60 6.55 -11.95
N GLY A 188 2.74 6.20 -11.35
CA GLY A 188 3.24 6.81 -10.12
C GLY A 188 2.40 6.51 -8.89
N LEU A 189 1.64 5.41 -8.91
CA LEU A 189 0.87 4.92 -7.77
C LEU A 189 1.71 4.00 -6.89
N ARG A 190 1.38 3.97 -5.59
CA ARG A 190 1.89 2.94 -4.68
C ARG A 190 1.13 1.64 -4.94
N VAL A 191 1.74 0.52 -4.58
CA VAL A 191 1.10 -0.79 -4.73
C VAL A 191 1.45 -1.72 -3.58
N LEU A 192 0.41 -2.31 -2.96
CA LEU A 192 0.53 -3.25 -1.85
C LEU A 192 0.17 -4.66 -2.31
N ASP A 193 1.02 -5.60 -1.93
CA ASP A 193 0.78 -7.03 -2.09
C ASP A 193 -0.36 -7.52 -1.18
N GLY A 194 -1.00 -8.64 -1.54
CA GLY A 194 -2.10 -9.25 -0.81
C GLY A 194 -1.67 -9.88 0.52
N VAL A 195 -2.65 -10.34 1.29
CA VAL A 195 -2.44 -10.92 2.61
C VAL A 195 -1.86 -12.34 2.56
N TRP A 196 -1.20 -12.75 3.63
CA TRP A 196 -0.82 -14.12 3.93
C TRP A 196 -1.67 -14.65 5.09
N ASN A 197 -2.50 -15.66 4.84
CA ASN A 197 -3.52 -16.11 5.79
C ASN A 197 -2.98 -16.96 6.94
N ASP A 198 -1.94 -17.78 6.69
CA ASP A 198 -1.36 -18.64 7.73
C ASP A 198 -0.30 -17.88 8.55
N PHE A 199 -0.74 -16.99 9.44
CA PHE A 199 0.14 -16.15 10.25
C PHE A 199 1.06 -16.94 11.21
N ARG A 200 0.87 -18.27 11.36
CA ARG A 200 1.75 -19.15 12.15
C ARG A 200 2.92 -19.68 11.33
N ASN A 201 2.82 -19.69 10.01
CA ASN A 201 3.88 -20.12 9.12
C ASN A 201 4.76 -18.94 8.75
N GLU A 202 5.72 -18.64 9.62
CA GLU A 202 6.62 -17.48 9.48
C GLU A 202 7.54 -17.61 8.26
N ASP A 203 8.06 -18.83 7.97
CA ASP A 203 8.93 -19.07 6.82
C ASP A 203 8.19 -18.86 5.49
N GLY A 204 6.96 -19.39 5.37
CA GLY A 204 6.11 -19.20 4.21
C GLY A 204 5.76 -17.73 4.01
N PHE A 205 5.45 -17.02 5.11
CA PHE A 205 5.22 -15.59 5.08
C PHE A 205 6.43 -14.81 4.57
N ALA A 206 7.61 -15.06 5.14
CA ALA A 206 8.84 -14.36 4.76
C ALA A 206 9.22 -14.62 3.28
N LYS A 207 9.02 -15.85 2.79
CA LYS A 207 9.23 -16.22 1.38
C LYS A 207 8.29 -15.43 0.46
N GLU A 208 6.99 -15.37 0.77
CA GLU A 208 6.02 -14.65 -0.05
C GLU A 208 6.24 -13.14 0.00
N ALA A 209 6.53 -12.57 1.18
CA ALA A 209 6.84 -11.16 1.32
C ALA A 209 8.09 -10.76 0.54
N SER A 210 9.15 -11.60 0.58
CA SER A 210 10.37 -11.40 -0.20
C SER A 210 10.10 -11.47 -1.70
N GLN A 211 9.25 -12.40 -2.15
CA GLN A 211 8.81 -12.48 -3.54
C GLN A 211 8.10 -11.17 -3.95
N GLY A 212 7.13 -10.69 -3.14
CA GLY A 212 6.42 -9.44 -3.40
C GLY A 212 7.38 -8.25 -3.53
N ARG A 213 8.37 -8.13 -2.64
CA ARG A 213 9.41 -7.11 -2.75
C ARG A 213 10.19 -7.19 -4.06
N LEU A 214 10.59 -8.41 -4.47
CA LEU A 214 11.32 -8.63 -5.73
C LEU A 214 10.47 -8.34 -6.96
N MET A 215 9.16 -8.53 -6.89
CA MET A 215 8.20 -8.14 -7.93
C MET A 215 8.04 -6.62 -8.06
N GLY A 216 8.46 -5.83 -7.06
CA GLY A 216 8.37 -4.38 -7.06
C GLY A 216 7.18 -3.79 -6.31
N PHE A 217 6.49 -4.58 -5.49
CA PHE A 217 5.53 -4.03 -4.53
C PHE A 217 6.21 -3.06 -3.56
N ASP A 218 5.49 -2.05 -3.11
CA ASP A 218 5.99 -1.09 -2.12
C ASP A 218 5.88 -1.61 -0.68
N GLY A 219 5.02 -2.60 -0.47
CA GLY A 219 4.74 -3.22 0.81
C GLY A 219 3.71 -4.35 0.67
N LYS A 220 3.19 -4.79 1.82
CA LYS A 220 2.24 -5.91 1.91
C LYS A 220 1.12 -5.59 2.90
N THR A 221 -0.10 -6.01 2.57
CA THR A 221 -1.20 -6.02 3.53
C THR A 221 -1.08 -7.21 4.49
N LEU A 222 -1.47 -7.00 5.75
CA LEU A 222 -1.26 -7.91 6.86
C LEU A 222 -2.57 -8.15 7.61
N ILE A 223 -2.72 -9.34 8.20
CA ILE A 223 -3.90 -9.69 9.02
C ILE A 223 -3.57 -9.91 10.49
N HIS A 224 -2.29 -9.93 10.87
CA HIS A 224 -1.87 -10.15 12.24
C HIS A 224 -0.67 -9.29 12.61
N PRO A 225 -0.62 -8.71 13.84
CA PRO A 225 0.49 -7.85 14.26
C PRO A 225 1.88 -8.49 14.21
N VAL A 226 1.98 -9.82 14.37
CA VAL A 226 3.26 -10.56 14.29
C VAL A 226 3.94 -10.39 12.92
N GLN A 227 3.18 -10.11 11.87
CA GLN A 227 3.67 -9.92 10.51
C GLN A 227 4.31 -8.53 10.27
N ILE A 228 4.12 -7.56 11.18
CA ILE A 228 4.57 -6.17 10.97
C ILE A 228 6.09 -6.08 10.89
N GLU A 229 6.79 -6.57 11.90
CA GLU A 229 8.24 -6.44 12.00
C GLU A 229 8.97 -7.17 10.86
N PRO A 230 8.65 -8.43 10.54
CA PRO A 230 9.22 -9.11 9.37
C PRO A 230 8.98 -8.34 8.06
N THR A 231 7.77 -7.82 7.85
CA THR A 231 7.44 -7.04 6.65
C THR A 231 8.26 -5.76 6.57
N ASN A 232 8.35 -5.01 7.66
CA ASN A 232 9.15 -3.79 7.72
C ASN A 232 10.63 -4.07 7.42
N GLY A 233 11.18 -5.19 7.90
CA GLY A 233 12.53 -5.63 7.60
C GLY A 233 12.70 -5.97 6.11
N ILE A 234 11.82 -6.83 5.57
CA ILE A 234 11.89 -7.31 4.20
C ILE A 234 11.76 -6.16 3.18
N PHE A 235 10.85 -5.23 3.37
CA PHE A 235 10.62 -4.11 2.45
C PHE A 235 11.53 -2.90 2.70
N SER A 236 12.45 -2.98 3.67
CA SER A 236 13.51 -1.98 3.87
C SER A 236 14.77 -2.34 3.07
N PRO A 237 15.55 -1.35 2.60
CA PRO A 237 16.84 -1.63 2.00
C PRO A 237 17.82 -2.17 3.05
N SER A 238 18.65 -3.15 2.66
CA SER A 238 19.71 -3.66 3.56
C SER A 238 20.85 -2.66 3.72
N ALA A 239 21.68 -2.86 4.75
CA ALA A 239 22.85 -2.00 4.99
C ALA A 239 23.82 -2.00 3.80
N GLU A 240 23.97 -3.13 3.12
CA GLU A 240 24.83 -3.28 1.93
C GLU A 240 24.30 -2.44 0.77
N VAL A 241 22.98 -2.47 0.52
CA VAL A 241 22.33 -1.69 -0.55
C VAL A 241 22.43 -0.19 -0.26
N ILE A 242 22.32 0.22 1.02
CA ILE A 242 22.51 1.62 1.44
C ILE A 242 23.97 2.05 1.22
N ALA A 243 24.93 1.21 1.61
CA ALA A 243 26.35 1.49 1.44
C ALA A 243 26.72 1.59 -0.05
N GLU A 244 26.19 0.71 -0.89
CA GLU A 244 26.36 0.78 -2.34
C GLU A 244 25.80 2.08 -2.93
N ALA A 245 24.60 2.49 -2.51
CA ALA A 245 24.01 3.76 -2.94
C ALA A 245 24.88 4.96 -2.57
N HIS A 246 25.43 5.00 -1.38
CA HIS A 246 26.40 6.05 -0.98
C HIS A 246 27.65 6.02 -1.83
N ALA A 247 28.21 4.84 -2.12
CA ALA A 247 29.41 4.70 -2.95
C ALA A 247 29.17 5.18 -4.39
N ILE A 248 28.00 4.89 -4.97
CA ILE A 248 27.62 5.37 -6.31
C ILE A 248 27.55 6.90 -6.32
N ILE A 249 26.88 7.50 -5.34
CA ILE A 249 26.73 8.96 -5.25
C ILE A 249 28.12 9.62 -5.12
N ALA A 250 28.94 9.16 -4.18
CA ALA A 250 30.27 9.71 -3.97
C ALA A 250 31.16 9.59 -5.22
N ALA A 251 31.05 8.48 -5.96
CA ALA A 251 31.83 8.28 -7.18
C ALA A 251 31.44 9.26 -8.32
N PHE A 252 30.18 9.65 -8.43
CA PHE A 252 29.74 10.65 -9.40
C PHE A 252 29.97 12.10 -8.92
N GLU A 253 30.13 12.34 -7.63
CA GLU A 253 30.49 13.65 -7.06
C GLU A 253 31.99 13.94 -7.15
N ASP A 254 32.82 12.93 -7.46
CA ASP A 254 34.25 13.13 -7.76
C ASP A 254 34.39 14.07 -8.98
N PRO A 255 35.19 15.16 -8.87
CA PRO A 255 35.44 16.10 -9.99
C PRO A 255 35.88 15.41 -11.28
N ALA A 256 36.59 14.27 -11.19
CA ALA A 256 37.02 13.51 -12.36
C ALA A 256 35.86 12.80 -13.09
N ASN A 257 34.68 12.69 -12.47
CA ASN A 257 33.54 11.94 -12.97
C ASN A 257 32.25 12.78 -13.18
N VAL A 258 32.23 14.02 -12.68
CA VAL A 258 31.02 14.86 -12.62
C VAL A 258 30.31 15.03 -13.98
N ASP A 259 31.08 15.07 -15.09
CA ASP A 259 30.56 15.24 -16.44
C ASP A 259 30.39 13.92 -17.21
N LYS A 260 30.73 12.78 -16.60
CA LYS A 260 30.65 11.47 -17.28
C LYS A 260 29.23 10.91 -17.25
N GLY A 261 28.81 10.28 -18.35
CA GLY A 261 27.57 9.51 -18.45
C GLY A 261 27.64 8.16 -17.77
N ALA A 262 28.85 7.54 -17.78
CA ALA A 262 29.16 6.25 -17.15
C ALA A 262 30.55 6.25 -16.56
N ILE A 263 30.73 5.53 -15.45
CA ILE A 263 32.00 5.36 -14.73
C ILE A 263 32.24 3.89 -14.37
N ASN A 264 33.50 3.53 -14.10
CA ASN A 264 33.82 2.25 -13.52
C ASN A 264 33.89 2.36 -11.97
N LEU A 265 33.05 1.63 -11.27
CA LEU A 265 33.07 1.52 -9.84
C LEU A 265 33.29 0.06 -9.41
N GLY A 266 34.47 -0.25 -8.90
CA GLY A 266 34.79 -1.61 -8.46
C GLY A 266 34.71 -2.68 -9.56
N GLY A 267 35.06 -2.34 -10.81
CA GLY A 267 35.00 -3.26 -11.95
C GLY A 267 33.62 -3.36 -12.64
N ARG A 268 32.63 -2.60 -12.16
CA ARG A 268 31.28 -2.54 -12.77
C ARG A 268 31.04 -1.20 -13.44
N MET A 269 30.39 -1.21 -14.59
CA MET A 269 29.90 0.01 -15.24
C MET A 269 28.70 0.55 -14.48
N VAL A 270 28.76 1.83 -14.06
CA VAL A 270 27.71 2.54 -13.36
C VAL A 270 27.37 3.81 -14.16
N GLU A 271 26.11 3.99 -14.50
CA GLU A 271 25.58 5.08 -15.31
C GLU A 271 24.80 6.08 -14.45
N ARG A 272 24.45 7.25 -15.01
CA ARG A 272 23.63 8.26 -14.31
C ARG A 272 22.28 7.74 -13.86
N LEU A 273 21.70 6.78 -14.56
CA LEU A 273 20.49 6.08 -14.11
C LEU A 273 20.69 5.47 -12.71
N HIS A 274 21.83 4.82 -12.48
CA HIS A 274 22.15 4.23 -11.17
C HIS A 274 22.35 5.30 -10.08
N LEU A 275 22.87 6.48 -10.43
CA LEU A 275 22.96 7.63 -9.52
C LEU A 275 21.56 8.11 -9.09
N GLU A 276 20.62 8.24 -10.04
CA GLU A 276 19.25 8.63 -9.75
C GLU A 276 18.55 7.59 -8.86
N MET A 277 18.74 6.30 -9.17
CA MET A 277 18.23 5.20 -8.36
C MET A 277 18.80 5.22 -6.93
N ALA A 278 20.10 5.47 -6.78
CA ALA A 278 20.77 5.56 -5.47
C ALA A 278 20.23 6.73 -4.63
N ARG A 279 20.07 7.90 -5.21
CA ARG A 279 19.47 9.07 -4.54
C ARG A 279 18.04 8.79 -4.10
N SER A 280 17.20 8.27 -4.99
CA SER A 280 15.81 7.92 -4.67
C SER A 280 15.70 6.85 -3.58
N LEU A 281 16.63 5.88 -3.54
CA LEU A 281 16.68 4.86 -2.49
C LEU A 281 17.01 5.49 -1.13
N LEU A 282 18.01 6.36 -1.05
CA LEU A 282 18.39 7.03 0.20
C LEU A 282 17.32 8.00 0.69
N GLU A 283 16.64 8.71 -0.20
CA GLU A 283 15.50 9.55 0.16
C GLU A 283 14.37 8.71 0.80
N ARG A 284 14.01 7.56 0.20
CA ARG A 284 13.03 6.66 0.78
C ARG A 284 13.49 6.08 2.11
N HIS A 285 14.78 5.71 2.23
CA HIS A 285 15.33 5.21 3.47
C HIS A 285 15.28 6.26 4.59
N ALA A 286 15.64 7.51 4.30
CA ALA A 286 15.53 8.62 5.25
C ALA A 286 14.07 8.83 5.71
N ALA A 287 13.10 8.73 4.80
CA ALA A 287 11.69 8.78 5.17
C ALA A 287 11.26 7.63 6.10
N MET A 288 11.81 6.42 5.93
CA MET A 288 11.55 5.27 6.80
C MET A 288 12.12 5.44 8.21
N THR A 289 13.27 6.10 8.33
CA THR A 289 13.98 6.28 9.61
C THR A 289 13.58 7.57 10.32
N GLY A 290 13.16 8.61 9.59
CA GLY A 290 12.76 9.92 10.10
C GLY A 290 11.27 10.10 10.34
N ALA A 291 10.44 9.19 9.87
CA ALA A 291 8.99 9.34 9.82
C ALA A 291 8.28 8.98 11.13
N ARG A 292 8.70 9.52 12.27
CA ARG A 292 7.73 9.76 13.34
C ARG A 292 7.07 11.11 13.03
N ARG A 293 5.78 11.09 12.64
CA ARG A 293 4.99 12.32 12.57
C ARG A 293 5.10 13.05 13.90
N LEU A 294 5.86 14.14 13.93
CA LEU A 294 5.62 15.21 14.89
C LEU A 294 4.32 15.88 14.44
N ARG A 295 3.20 15.45 15.00
CA ARG A 295 1.90 16.15 14.90
C ARG A 295 1.69 17.02 16.11
#